data_a1182a5d23075a2c5fab43d72f36e891
#
_entry.id   a1182a5d23075a2c5fab43d72f36e891
#
_cell.length_a   1.000
_cell.length_b   1.000
_cell.length_c   1.000
_cell.angle_alpha   90.00
_cell.angle_beta   90.00
_cell.angle_gamma   90.00
#
_symmetry.space_group_name_H-M   'P 1'
#
loop_
_entity.id
_entity.type
_entity.pdbx_description
1 polymer ?
#
loop_
_entity_poly.entity_id
_entity_poly.type
_entity_poly.pdbx_seq_one_letter_code
_entity_poly.pdbx_strand_id
1 'polypeptide(L)'
;MKRFVKMISLCMMMALVAALLCAPAGALGADEKNILSTGSVGEGVGTQTTLVDFTASDLCGFDVLGNMASPTFTQSGAWGTPVLYAWIDSAEAETGICGTLSSSSSLVGADTLSVQLLAQYTKTQNYEVTLLLEGTDKTGSPLSLEATALVSAASWQTVTFDISAFASEADATAPCTVKILTNSNAESEQFVLWVRSLYTGKLEAFPEFILPTGAAVVGFLFGFSFYFIIYRATCKKNRRNRREEF
;
A
#
# COMPACT_ATOMS: atom_id res chain seq x y z
N MET A 1 21.21 27.11 32.73
CA MET A 1 22.07 26.23 31.91
C MET A 1 21.58 24.77 31.87
N LYS A 2 21.38 24.06 32.98
CA LYS A 2 21.01 22.61 32.96
C LYS A 2 19.71 22.26 32.23
N ARG A 3 18.69 23.13 32.17
CA ARG A 3 17.43 22.89 31.44
C ARG A 3 17.58 23.07 29.91
N PHE A 4 18.51 23.93 29.49
CA PHE A 4 18.78 24.21 28.08
C PHE A 4 19.50 23.03 27.40
N VAL A 5 20.46 22.44 28.10
CA VAL A 5 21.19 21.26 27.61
C VAL A 5 20.26 20.04 27.44
N LYS A 6 19.30 19.85 28.38
CA LYS A 6 18.32 18.75 28.25
C LYS A 6 17.38 18.91 27.04
N MET A 7 17.02 20.15 26.71
CA MET A 7 16.13 20.41 25.55
C MET A 7 16.85 20.18 24.21
N ILE A 8 18.14 20.58 24.13
CA ILE A 8 18.95 20.32 22.92
C ILE A 8 19.17 18.80 22.73
N SER A 9 19.43 18.07 23.82
CA SER A 9 19.59 16.62 23.77
C SER A 9 18.31 15.89 23.31
N LEU A 10 17.13 16.36 23.73
CA LEU A 10 15.86 15.80 23.31
C LEU A 10 15.57 16.05 21.82
N CYS A 11 15.87 17.25 21.31
CA CYS A 11 15.72 17.58 19.90
C CYS A 11 16.69 16.78 19.02
N MET A 12 17.92 16.56 19.44
CA MET A 12 18.88 15.72 18.72
C MET A 12 18.44 14.26 18.70
N MET A 13 17.88 13.76 19.79
CA MET A 13 17.38 12.38 19.86
C MET A 13 16.16 12.16 18.94
N MET A 14 15.25 13.13 18.85
CA MET A 14 14.11 13.07 17.91
C MET A 14 14.54 13.15 16.45
N ALA A 15 15.56 13.96 16.13
CA ALA A 15 16.12 14.04 14.78
C ALA A 15 16.83 12.73 14.37
N LEU A 16 17.50 12.05 15.31
CA LEU A 16 18.15 10.77 15.07
C LEU A 16 17.14 9.63 14.84
N VAL A 17 16.04 9.63 15.59
CA VAL A 17 14.95 8.66 15.42
C VAL A 17 14.24 8.85 14.07
N ALA A 18 14.01 10.10 13.65
CA ALA A 18 13.45 10.40 12.34
C ALA A 18 14.37 9.95 11.18
N ALA A 19 15.69 10.10 11.34
CA ALA A 19 16.67 9.66 10.34
C ALA A 19 16.77 8.11 10.25
N LEU A 20 16.55 7.39 11.35
CA LEU A 20 16.56 5.92 11.38
C LEU A 20 15.31 5.31 10.75
N LEU A 21 14.18 6.03 10.75
CA LEU A 21 12.92 5.58 10.12
C LEU A 21 12.90 5.77 8.59
N CYS A 22 13.87 6.51 8.04
CA CYS A 22 14.00 6.74 6.60
C CYS A 22 15.11 5.90 5.93
N ALA A 23 15.65 4.88 6.60
CA ALA A 23 16.67 4.02 6.00
C ALA A 23 16.00 3.08 4.98
N PRO A 24 16.41 3.06 3.70
CA PRO A 24 15.92 2.10 2.73
C PRO A 24 16.39 0.70 3.13
N ALA A 25 15.48 -0.28 3.13
CA ALA A 25 15.82 -1.68 3.31
C ALA A 25 16.72 -2.13 2.15
N GLY A 26 17.97 -2.41 2.44
CA GLY A 26 18.98 -2.80 1.45
C GLY A 26 18.86 -4.25 1.02
N ALA A 27 19.13 -4.46 -0.24
CA ALA A 27 19.14 -5.71 -0.99
C ALA A 27 20.15 -6.76 -0.48
N LEU A 28 19.77 -8.02 -0.53
CA LEU A 28 20.68 -9.15 -0.39
C LEU A 28 20.39 -10.23 -1.46
N GLY A 29 21.41 -10.53 -2.27
CA GLY A 29 21.63 -11.82 -2.89
C GLY A 29 20.91 -12.12 -4.21
N ALA A 30 21.68 -12.34 -5.27
CA ALA A 30 21.23 -12.81 -6.58
C ALA A 30 20.98 -14.34 -6.52
N ASP A 31 19.75 -14.71 -6.20
CA ASP A 31 19.11 -15.99 -6.52
C ASP A 31 17.64 -15.80 -6.17
N GLU A 32 16.77 -15.97 -7.14
CA GLU A 32 15.30 -15.84 -7.04
C GLU A 32 14.85 -14.67 -6.13
N LYS A 33 14.72 -13.50 -6.72
CA LYS A 33 14.41 -12.28 -5.96
C LYS A 33 12.95 -12.29 -5.52
N ASN A 34 12.75 -12.69 -4.26
CA ASN A 34 11.43 -12.63 -3.63
C ASN A 34 11.27 -11.33 -2.84
N ILE A 35 10.31 -10.53 -3.25
CA ILE A 35 9.99 -9.24 -2.62
C ILE A 35 8.79 -9.45 -1.69
N LEU A 36 8.97 -9.14 -0.41
CA LEU A 36 7.87 -9.10 0.55
C LEU A 36 7.37 -7.65 0.67
N SER A 37 6.07 -7.47 0.51
CA SER A 37 5.40 -6.19 0.61
C SER A 37 4.16 -6.28 1.50
N THR A 38 3.46 -5.18 1.68
CA THR A 38 2.25 -5.09 2.51
C THR A 38 1.08 -4.59 1.70
N GLY A 39 -0.10 -5.09 2.04
CA GLY A 39 -1.36 -4.59 1.54
C GLY A 39 -2.13 -3.81 2.61
N SER A 40 -3.02 -2.96 2.18
CA SER A 40 -3.91 -2.18 3.04
C SER A 40 -5.33 -2.16 2.47
N VAL A 41 -6.32 -2.03 3.35
CA VAL A 41 -7.70 -1.79 2.92
C VAL A 41 -7.89 -0.30 2.67
N GLY A 42 -8.33 0.04 1.47
CA GLY A 42 -8.56 1.41 1.03
C GLY A 42 -8.22 1.60 -0.45
N GLU A 43 -8.73 2.66 -1.03
CA GLU A 43 -8.38 3.03 -2.41
C GLU A 43 -6.94 3.54 -2.47
N GLY A 44 -6.23 3.10 -3.51
CA GLY A 44 -4.90 3.65 -3.83
C GLY A 44 -4.98 5.14 -4.12
N VAL A 45 -4.00 5.88 -3.64
CA VAL A 45 -3.89 7.34 -3.88
C VAL A 45 -3.19 7.56 -5.22
N GLY A 46 -3.71 8.47 -6.04
CA GLY A 46 -3.08 8.89 -7.30
C GLY A 46 -3.86 8.49 -8.55
N THR A 47 -3.20 8.56 -9.70
CA THR A 47 -3.80 8.22 -10.99
C THR A 47 -3.96 6.71 -11.10
N GLN A 48 -5.19 6.25 -11.37
CA GLN A 48 -5.51 4.84 -11.51
C GLN A 48 -5.71 4.46 -12.98
N THR A 49 -5.23 3.27 -13.35
CA THR A 49 -5.44 2.67 -14.66
C THR A 49 -6.04 1.27 -14.49
N THR A 50 -7.15 1.02 -15.13
CA THR A 50 -7.80 -0.31 -15.09
C THR A 50 -6.92 -1.34 -15.78
N LEU A 51 -6.59 -2.39 -15.04
CA LEU A 51 -5.85 -3.55 -15.53
C LEU A 51 -6.81 -4.62 -16.03
N VAL A 52 -7.85 -4.91 -15.24
CA VAL A 52 -8.90 -5.89 -15.56
C VAL A 52 -10.24 -5.35 -15.09
N ASP A 53 -11.25 -5.48 -15.93
CA ASP A 53 -12.62 -5.04 -15.62
C ASP A 53 -13.62 -6.17 -15.89
N PHE A 54 -14.05 -6.84 -14.83
CA PHE A 54 -15.01 -7.92 -14.89
C PHE A 54 -16.46 -7.42 -15.13
N THR A 55 -16.70 -6.11 -15.12
CA THR A 55 -18.03 -5.56 -15.44
C THR A 55 -18.42 -5.76 -16.90
N ALA A 56 -17.46 -6.07 -17.76
CA ALA A 56 -17.69 -6.46 -19.16
C ALA A 56 -18.23 -7.89 -19.33
N SER A 57 -18.42 -8.64 -18.23
CA SER A 57 -18.82 -10.05 -18.25
C SER A 57 -17.84 -10.96 -18.99
N ASP A 58 -16.56 -10.66 -18.87
CA ASP A 58 -15.44 -11.42 -19.42
C ASP A 58 -14.41 -11.67 -18.32
N LEU A 59 -13.80 -12.86 -18.32
CA LEU A 59 -12.73 -13.22 -17.40
C LEU A 59 -11.40 -12.51 -17.73
N CYS A 60 -11.27 -11.92 -18.92
CA CYS A 60 -10.08 -11.18 -19.34
C CYS A 60 -8.77 -11.99 -19.21
N GLY A 61 -8.84 -13.30 -19.41
CA GLY A 61 -7.68 -14.20 -19.25
C GLY A 61 -7.39 -14.60 -17.81
N PHE A 62 -8.30 -14.33 -16.87
CA PHE A 62 -8.22 -14.80 -15.50
C PHE A 62 -9.08 -16.06 -15.31
N ASP A 63 -8.61 -16.93 -14.40
CA ASP A 63 -9.34 -18.10 -13.92
C ASP A 63 -9.68 -17.92 -12.44
N VAL A 64 -10.72 -18.63 -11.97
CA VAL A 64 -11.10 -18.70 -10.57
C VAL A 64 -10.53 -19.97 -9.95
N LEU A 65 -9.72 -19.80 -8.90
CA LEU A 65 -9.09 -20.87 -8.15
C LEU A 65 -10.02 -21.36 -7.03
N GLY A 66 -10.03 -22.68 -6.78
CA GLY A 66 -10.90 -23.32 -5.77
C GLY A 66 -12.39 -23.28 -6.10
N ASN A 67 -12.74 -23.01 -7.34
CA ASN A 67 -14.11 -22.83 -7.82
C ASN A 67 -14.85 -24.17 -7.86
N MET A 68 -16.03 -24.25 -7.24
CA MET A 68 -16.88 -25.45 -7.21
C MET A 68 -17.75 -25.62 -8.47
N ALA A 69 -18.02 -24.52 -9.16
CA ALA A 69 -18.81 -24.47 -10.38
C ALA A 69 -18.25 -23.37 -11.29
N SER A 70 -18.58 -23.41 -12.58
CA SER A 70 -18.11 -22.36 -13.50
C SER A 70 -18.47 -20.97 -12.98
N PRO A 71 -17.52 -20.02 -12.99
CA PRO A 71 -17.78 -18.66 -12.55
C PRO A 71 -18.85 -18.02 -13.42
N THR A 72 -19.62 -17.13 -12.83
CA THR A 72 -20.70 -16.41 -13.52
C THR A 72 -20.52 -14.91 -13.33
N PHE A 73 -21.28 -14.13 -14.10
CA PHE A 73 -21.35 -12.69 -13.92
C PHE A 73 -22.74 -12.30 -13.46
N THR A 74 -22.83 -11.68 -12.30
CA THR A 74 -24.10 -11.27 -11.72
C THR A 74 -24.10 -9.78 -11.42
N GLN A 75 -25.28 -9.16 -11.39
CA GLN A 75 -25.39 -7.79 -10.94
C GLN A 75 -25.19 -7.71 -9.42
N SER A 76 -24.22 -6.95 -8.98
CA SER A 76 -24.09 -6.58 -7.58
C SER A 76 -25.09 -5.50 -7.23
N GLY A 77 -25.85 -5.71 -6.16
CA GLY A 77 -26.78 -4.70 -5.66
C GLY A 77 -26.13 -3.36 -5.29
N ALA A 78 -24.82 -3.34 -5.09
CA ALA A 78 -24.07 -2.12 -4.75
C ALA A 78 -23.81 -1.20 -5.94
N TRP A 79 -23.69 -1.76 -7.17
CA TRP A 79 -23.29 -0.95 -8.34
C TRP A 79 -24.18 -1.09 -9.56
N GLY A 80 -25.12 -2.02 -9.56
CA GLY A 80 -26.02 -2.24 -10.71
C GLY A 80 -25.31 -2.73 -11.99
N THR A 81 -24.01 -3.04 -11.92
CA THR A 81 -23.19 -3.58 -13.01
C THR A 81 -22.85 -5.04 -12.76
N PRO A 82 -22.61 -5.85 -13.80
CA PRO A 82 -22.09 -7.20 -13.62
C PRO A 82 -20.78 -7.20 -12.83
N VAL A 83 -20.59 -8.25 -12.05
CA VAL A 83 -19.32 -8.54 -11.36
C VAL A 83 -19.06 -10.04 -11.45
N LEU A 84 -17.80 -10.43 -11.41
CA LEU A 84 -17.42 -11.83 -11.33
C LEU A 84 -17.95 -12.41 -10.02
N TYR A 85 -18.59 -13.56 -10.12
CA TYR A 85 -19.15 -14.33 -9.01
C TYR A 85 -18.67 -15.76 -9.09
N ALA A 86 -18.15 -16.28 -8.01
CA ALA A 86 -17.70 -17.65 -7.91
C ALA A 86 -18.02 -18.24 -6.54
N TRP A 87 -18.40 -19.52 -6.54
CA TRP A 87 -18.52 -20.30 -5.33
C TRP A 87 -17.24 -21.07 -5.10
N ILE A 88 -16.59 -20.85 -3.98
CA ILE A 88 -15.24 -21.32 -3.67
C ILE A 88 -15.28 -22.35 -2.54
N ASP A 89 -14.49 -23.42 -2.67
CA ASP A 89 -14.19 -24.36 -1.60
C ASP A 89 -12.85 -24.01 -0.97
N SER A 90 -12.85 -23.57 0.28
CA SER A 90 -11.64 -23.19 1.02
C SER A 90 -10.76 -24.39 1.41
N ALA A 91 -11.19 -25.62 1.17
CA ALA A 91 -10.35 -26.81 1.32
C ALA A 91 -9.27 -26.90 0.23
N GLU A 92 -9.42 -26.20 -0.88
CA GLU A 92 -8.40 -26.09 -1.92
C GLU A 92 -7.18 -25.31 -1.42
N ALA A 93 -6.00 -25.70 -1.93
CA ALA A 93 -4.73 -25.08 -1.50
C ALA A 93 -4.61 -23.61 -1.88
N GLU A 94 -5.17 -23.25 -3.05
CA GLU A 94 -5.25 -21.87 -3.52
C GLU A 94 -6.70 -21.54 -3.85
N THR A 95 -7.18 -20.42 -3.30
CA THR A 95 -8.53 -19.91 -3.58
C THR A 95 -8.46 -18.44 -3.97
N GLY A 96 -9.21 -18.03 -4.98
CA GLY A 96 -9.20 -16.66 -5.45
C GLY A 96 -9.25 -16.55 -6.97
N ILE A 97 -8.46 -15.65 -7.53
CA ILE A 97 -8.32 -15.46 -9.00
C ILE A 97 -6.87 -15.49 -9.42
N CYS A 98 -6.61 -16.02 -10.61
CA CYS A 98 -5.28 -16.08 -11.22
C CYS A 98 -5.36 -15.72 -12.70
N GLY A 99 -4.45 -14.92 -13.19
CA GLY A 99 -4.35 -14.59 -14.60
C GLY A 99 -2.92 -14.30 -15.03
N THR A 100 -2.65 -14.47 -16.34
CA THR A 100 -1.34 -14.17 -16.90
C THR A 100 -1.47 -12.98 -17.86
N LEU A 101 -0.78 -11.91 -17.53
CA LEU A 101 -0.60 -10.77 -18.43
C LEU A 101 0.43 -11.13 -19.49
N SER A 102 0.13 -10.86 -20.74
CA SER A 102 1.05 -11.13 -21.86
C SER A 102 2.35 -10.32 -21.79
N SER A 103 2.33 -9.20 -21.08
CA SER A 103 3.51 -8.39 -20.77
C SER A 103 3.32 -7.68 -19.42
N SER A 104 4.41 -7.41 -18.75
CA SER A 104 4.42 -6.64 -17.48
C SER A 104 4.29 -5.14 -17.69
N SER A 105 4.15 -4.66 -18.93
CA SER A 105 4.15 -3.22 -19.27
C SER A 105 3.09 -2.41 -18.51
N SER A 106 1.96 -3.02 -18.18
CA SER A 106 0.88 -2.39 -17.40
C SER A 106 1.19 -2.27 -15.89
N LEU A 107 2.17 -3.01 -15.41
CA LEU A 107 2.65 -2.98 -14.02
C LEU A 107 3.88 -2.08 -13.88
N VAL A 108 4.72 -2.02 -14.91
CA VAL A 108 5.95 -1.22 -14.89
C VAL A 108 5.66 0.25 -14.72
N GLY A 109 6.27 0.85 -13.70
CA GLY A 109 6.05 2.25 -13.34
C GLY A 109 4.80 2.53 -12.53
N ALA A 110 4.04 1.48 -12.17
CA ALA A 110 2.99 1.58 -11.15
C ALA A 110 3.58 1.47 -9.75
N ASP A 111 2.98 2.15 -8.80
CA ASP A 111 3.37 2.06 -7.39
C ASP A 111 2.45 1.09 -6.63
N THR A 112 1.21 0.96 -7.07
CA THR A 112 0.22 0.12 -6.40
C THR A 112 -0.57 -0.75 -7.38
N LEU A 113 -1.03 -1.91 -6.88
CA LEU A 113 -2.06 -2.73 -7.51
C LEU A 113 -3.22 -2.86 -6.53
N SER A 114 -4.42 -2.59 -7.00
CA SER A 114 -5.63 -2.63 -6.20
C SER A 114 -6.65 -3.60 -6.78
N VAL A 115 -7.38 -4.29 -5.91
CA VAL A 115 -8.49 -5.16 -6.26
C VAL A 115 -9.74 -4.76 -5.51
N GLN A 116 -10.88 -4.70 -6.21
CA GLN A 116 -12.19 -4.52 -5.60
C GLN A 116 -12.87 -5.88 -5.49
N LEU A 117 -13.06 -6.34 -4.26
CA LEU A 117 -13.61 -7.65 -3.99
C LEU A 117 -14.51 -7.68 -2.74
N LEU A 118 -15.31 -8.74 -2.66
CA LEU A 118 -16.06 -9.16 -1.49
C LEU A 118 -15.97 -10.67 -1.39
N ALA A 119 -15.56 -11.18 -0.24
CA ALA A 119 -15.67 -12.59 0.08
C ALA A 119 -16.68 -12.77 1.23
N GLN A 120 -17.70 -13.56 0.99
CA GLN A 120 -18.75 -13.81 1.96
C GLN A 120 -18.60 -15.21 2.53
N TYR A 121 -17.97 -15.27 3.70
CA TYR A 121 -17.85 -16.48 4.51
C TYR A 121 -19.06 -16.66 5.42
N THR A 122 -19.31 -17.90 5.84
CA THR A 122 -20.41 -18.21 6.78
C THR A 122 -19.96 -18.05 8.24
N LYS A 123 -18.70 -18.31 8.54
CA LYS A 123 -18.15 -18.32 9.90
C LYS A 123 -17.00 -17.33 10.10
N THR A 124 -16.18 -17.14 9.07
CA THR A 124 -14.99 -16.29 9.13
C THR A 124 -15.38 -14.83 9.04
N GLN A 125 -14.92 -14.00 9.98
CA GLN A 125 -15.18 -12.56 10.01
C GLN A 125 -14.11 -11.75 9.28
N ASN A 126 -12.86 -12.20 9.35
CA ASN A 126 -11.73 -11.57 8.67
C ASN A 126 -10.94 -12.66 7.93
N TYR A 127 -10.48 -12.34 6.75
CA TYR A 127 -9.69 -13.24 5.92
C TYR A 127 -8.48 -12.50 5.35
N GLU A 128 -7.46 -13.25 4.98
CA GLU A 128 -6.29 -12.69 4.32
C GLU A 128 -6.50 -12.65 2.81
N VAL A 129 -6.14 -11.53 2.19
CA VAL A 129 -6.00 -11.40 0.75
C VAL A 129 -4.51 -11.26 0.45
N THR A 130 -3.98 -12.21 -0.32
CA THR A 130 -2.58 -12.23 -0.72
C THR A 130 -2.46 -11.95 -2.21
N LEU A 131 -1.71 -10.91 -2.58
CA LEU A 131 -1.22 -10.70 -3.92
C LEU A 131 0.07 -11.48 -4.11
N LEU A 132 0.12 -12.29 -5.18
CA LEU A 132 1.35 -12.90 -5.66
C LEU A 132 1.57 -12.47 -7.11
N LEU A 133 2.69 -11.81 -7.38
CA LEU A 133 3.17 -11.49 -8.72
C LEU A 133 4.37 -12.37 -9.04
N GLU A 134 4.34 -13.02 -10.18
CA GLU A 134 5.43 -13.86 -10.67
C GLU A 134 5.80 -13.42 -12.10
N GLY A 135 7.03 -13.02 -12.30
CA GLY A 135 7.53 -12.51 -13.57
C GLY A 135 9.02 -12.71 -13.74
N THR A 136 9.61 -11.88 -14.58
CA THR A 136 11.03 -11.91 -14.87
C THR A 136 11.59 -10.50 -14.71
N ASP A 137 12.77 -10.38 -14.17
CA ASP A 137 13.48 -9.10 -14.07
C ASP A 137 14.15 -8.71 -15.42
N LYS A 138 14.70 -7.50 -15.48
CA LYS A 138 15.40 -6.95 -16.66
C LYS A 138 16.63 -7.76 -17.06
N THR A 139 17.10 -8.68 -16.22
CA THR A 139 18.27 -9.56 -16.50
C THR A 139 17.84 -10.96 -16.99
N GLY A 140 16.52 -11.25 -16.98
CA GLY A 140 15.97 -12.55 -17.33
C GLY A 140 15.87 -13.51 -16.14
N SER A 141 16.12 -13.06 -14.93
CA SER A 141 16.01 -13.86 -13.70
C SER A 141 14.58 -13.86 -13.17
N PRO A 142 14.14 -14.96 -12.50
CA PRO A 142 12.83 -14.99 -11.86
C PRO A 142 12.69 -13.87 -10.83
N LEU A 143 11.52 -13.21 -10.86
CA LEU A 143 11.16 -12.14 -9.95
C LEU A 143 9.78 -12.43 -9.38
N SER A 144 9.64 -12.41 -8.07
CA SER A 144 8.35 -12.57 -7.40
C SER A 144 8.11 -11.49 -6.35
N LEU A 145 6.82 -11.18 -6.11
CA LEU A 145 6.39 -10.31 -5.03
C LEU A 145 5.20 -10.97 -4.34
N GLU A 146 5.25 -11.01 -3.02
CA GLU A 146 4.15 -11.42 -2.16
C GLU A 146 3.77 -10.27 -1.23
N ALA A 147 2.46 -9.96 -1.17
CA ALA A 147 1.92 -8.93 -0.28
C ALA A 147 0.59 -9.38 0.29
N THR A 148 0.38 -9.20 1.59
CA THR A 148 -0.81 -9.68 2.29
C THR A 148 -1.53 -8.53 3.00
N ALA A 149 -2.86 -8.57 2.99
CA ALA A 149 -3.74 -7.66 3.72
C ALA A 149 -4.84 -8.42 4.45
N LEU A 150 -5.18 -7.99 5.66
CA LEU A 150 -6.32 -8.51 6.41
C LEU A 150 -7.58 -7.73 6.04
N VAL A 151 -8.64 -8.43 5.67
CA VAL A 151 -9.86 -7.89 5.09
C VAL A 151 -11.08 -8.41 5.85
N SER A 152 -12.10 -7.57 6.06
CA SER A 152 -13.35 -7.99 6.68
C SER A 152 -14.25 -8.72 5.68
N ALA A 153 -14.80 -9.85 6.09
CA ALA A 153 -15.77 -10.61 5.30
C ALA A 153 -17.11 -9.86 5.16
N ALA A 154 -17.90 -10.27 4.15
CA ALA A 154 -19.26 -9.79 3.90
C ALA A 154 -19.41 -8.29 3.62
N SER A 155 -18.34 -7.59 3.28
CA SER A 155 -18.37 -6.20 2.82
C SER A 155 -17.50 -6.00 1.59
N TRP A 156 -17.95 -5.14 0.66
CA TRP A 156 -17.13 -4.73 -0.46
C TRP A 156 -15.96 -3.88 0.04
N GLN A 157 -14.77 -4.26 -0.39
CA GLN A 157 -13.56 -3.54 -0.04
C GLN A 157 -12.64 -3.41 -1.25
N THR A 158 -11.89 -2.32 -1.25
CA THR A 158 -10.74 -2.17 -2.13
C THR A 158 -9.51 -2.53 -1.31
N VAL A 159 -8.72 -3.45 -1.81
CA VAL A 159 -7.44 -3.84 -1.21
C VAL A 159 -6.34 -3.36 -2.10
N THR A 160 -5.42 -2.59 -1.56
CA THR A 160 -4.31 -1.97 -2.29
C THR A 160 -3.00 -2.51 -1.77
N PHE A 161 -2.15 -2.95 -2.69
CA PHE A 161 -0.81 -3.51 -2.44
C PHE A 161 0.26 -2.60 -3.02
N ASP A 162 1.34 -2.40 -2.30
CA ASP A 162 2.52 -1.73 -2.83
C ASP A 162 3.30 -2.69 -3.73
N ILE A 163 3.41 -2.36 -5.00
CA ILE A 163 4.14 -3.13 -6.01
C ILE A 163 5.35 -2.38 -6.58
N SER A 164 5.68 -1.21 -6.03
CA SER A 164 6.72 -0.32 -6.56
C SER A 164 8.07 -1.00 -6.75
N ALA A 165 8.47 -1.85 -5.81
CA ALA A 165 9.71 -2.61 -5.88
C ALA A 165 9.70 -3.61 -7.03
N PHE A 166 8.62 -4.38 -7.22
CA PHE A 166 8.45 -5.30 -8.35
C PHE A 166 8.43 -4.54 -9.67
N ALA A 167 7.60 -3.49 -9.76
CA ALA A 167 7.42 -2.68 -10.96
C ALA A 167 8.72 -1.99 -11.44
N SER A 168 9.62 -1.65 -10.51
CA SER A 168 10.91 -1.04 -10.85
C SER A 168 11.90 -2.00 -11.50
N GLU A 169 11.77 -3.29 -11.25
CA GLU A 169 12.71 -4.33 -11.67
C GLU A 169 12.20 -5.21 -12.80
N ALA A 170 10.88 -5.40 -12.87
CA ALA A 170 10.26 -6.26 -13.87
C ALA A 170 10.63 -5.86 -15.31
N ASP A 171 10.83 -6.87 -16.15
CA ASP A 171 10.96 -6.69 -17.60
C ASP A 171 9.56 -6.37 -18.17
N ALA A 172 9.42 -5.17 -18.74
CA ALA A 172 8.17 -4.70 -19.33
C ALA A 172 7.64 -5.61 -20.46
N THR A 173 8.51 -6.37 -21.12
CA THR A 173 8.16 -7.22 -22.27
C THR A 173 7.85 -8.66 -21.90
N ALA A 174 8.27 -9.10 -20.72
CA ALA A 174 8.04 -10.45 -20.22
C ALA A 174 6.61 -10.63 -19.69
N PRO A 175 6.05 -11.83 -19.79
CA PRO A 175 4.76 -12.13 -19.17
C PRO A 175 4.84 -12.08 -17.64
N CYS A 176 3.72 -11.78 -17.00
CA CYS A 176 3.59 -11.75 -15.56
C CYS A 176 2.32 -12.47 -15.12
N THR A 177 2.44 -13.39 -14.18
CA THR A 177 1.30 -14.02 -13.52
C THR A 177 0.88 -13.16 -12.32
N VAL A 178 -0.42 -12.91 -12.23
CA VAL A 178 -1.06 -12.18 -11.15
C VAL A 178 -2.01 -13.11 -10.43
N LYS A 179 -1.78 -13.40 -9.17
CA LYS A 179 -2.71 -14.16 -8.32
C LYS A 179 -3.22 -13.27 -7.19
N ILE A 180 -4.52 -13.24 -6.99
CA ILE A 180 -5.16 -12.65 -5.81
C ILE A 180 -5.79 -13.80 -5.04
N LEU A 181 -5.13 -14.21 -3.97
CA LEU A 181 -5.55 -15.34 -3.16
C LEU A 181 -6.40 -14.84 -1.98
N THR A 182 -7.48 -15.57 -1.70
CA THR A 182 -8.40 -15.32 -0.58
C THR A 182 -8.37 -16.51 0.35
N ASN A 183 -7.23 -16.70 1.02
CA ASN A 183 -7.08 -17.80 1.96
C ASN A 183 -7.83 -17.48 3.26
N SER A 184 -8.78 -18.34 3.63
CA SER A 184 -9.34 -18.26 4.97
C SER A 184 -8.44 -19.08 5.91
N ASN A 185 -8.09 -18.50 7.05
CA ASN A 185 -7.46 -19.23 8.16
C ASN A 185 -8.48 -20.17 8.84
N ALA A 186 -9.70 -20.27 8.32
CA ALA A 186 -10.77 -21.08 8.87
C ALA A 186 -10.65 -22.53 8.38
N GLU A 187 -11.11 -23.46 9.22
CA GLU A 187 -11.46 -24.81 8.86
C GLU A 187 -12.28 -24.80 7.57
N SER A 188 -12.12 -25.82 6.71
CA SER A 188 -12.74 -25.91 5.39
C SER A 188 -14.18 -25.37 5.37
N GLU A 189 -14.37 -24.27 4.70
CA GLU A 189 -15.62 -23.51 4.63
C GLU A 189 -15.88 -23.15 3.16
N GLN A 190 -17.10 -23.26 2.74
CA GLN A 190 -17.52 -22.75 1.44
C GLN A 190 -17.84 -21.26 1.57
N PHE A 191 -17.40 -20.47 0.60
CA PHE A 191 -17.68 -19.05 0.55
C PHE A 191 -17.95 -18.55 -0.87
N VAL A 192 -18.50 -17.39 -0.97
CA VAL A 192 -18.76 -16.73 -2.25
C VAL A 192 -17.74 -15.61 -2.43
N LEU A 193 -17.04 -15.66 -3.55
CA LEU A 193 -16.13 -14.61 -3.98
C LEU A 193 -16.77 -13.76 -5.09
N TRP A 194 -16.72 -12.46 -4.91
CA TRP A 194 -17.14 -11.48 -5.88
C TRP A 194 -15.98 -10.53 -6.17
N VAL A 195 -15.67 -10.35 -7.46
CA VAL A 195 -14.59 -9.46 -7.88
C VAL A 195 -15.12 -8.53 -8.96
N ARG A 196 -14.80 -7.24 -8.84
CA ARG A 196 -15.23 -6.24 -9.81
C ARG A 196 -14.14 -5.86 -10.79
N SER A 197 -12.99 -5.45 -10.28
CA SER A 197 -11.91 -4.95 -11.12
C SER A 197 -10.57 -5.01 -10.40
N LEU A 198 -9.50 -5.04 -11.23
CA LEU A 198 -8.14 -4.79 -10.79
C LEU A 198 -7.66 -3.51 -11.48
N TYR A 199 -6.91 -2.69 -10.78
CA TYR A 199 -6.32 -1.49 -11.35
C TYR A 199 -4.95 -1.20 -10.73
N THR A 200 -4.08 -0.66 -11.56
CA THR A 200 -2.78 -0.14 -11.11
C THR A 200 -2.91 1.33 -10.75
N GLY A 201 -2.15 1.77 -9.77
CA GLY A 201 -2.09 3.15 -9.34
C GLY A 201 -0.66 3.68 -9.41
N LYS A 202 -0.55 4.96 -9.74
CA LYS A 202 0.70 5.69 -9.63
C LYS A 202 0.53 6.77 -8.60
N LEU A 203 1.33 6.72 -7.54
CA LEU A 203 1.37 7.77 -6.54
C LEU A 203 1.88 9.05 -7.21
N GLU A 204 1.14 10.14 -7.05
CA GLU A 204 1.64 11.43 -7.48
C GLU A 204 2.82 11.79 -6.61
N ALA A 205 4.00 11.91 -7.22
CA ALA A 205 5.18 12.40 -6.50
C ALA A 205 4.86 13.79 -5.97
N PHE A 206 5.01 13.97 -4.66
CA PHE A 206 4.93 15.33 -4.09
C PHE A 206 5.92 16.21 -4.87
N PRO A 207 5.47 17.36 -5.39
CA PRO A 207 6.38 18.26 -6.09
C PRO A 207 7.61 18.50 -5.22
N GLU A 208 8.81 18.32 -5.77
CA GLU A 208 10.08 18.37 -5.03
C GLU A 208 10.27 19.65 -4.23
N PHE A 209 9.56 20.74 -4.60
CA PHE A 209 9.60 22.01 -3.88
C PHE A 209 8.79 22.02 -2.58
N ILE A 210 7.86 21.06 -2.36
CA ILE A 210 7.04 21.03 -1.14
C ILE A 210 7.87 20.65 0.07
N LEU A 211 8.79 19.69 -0.07
CA LEU A 211 9.67 19.27 1.03
C LEU A 211 10.58 20.41 1.53
N PRO A 212 11.36 21.10 0.67
CA PRO A 212 12.17 22.22 1.12
C PRO A 212 11.34 23.42 1.61
N THR A 213 10.18 23.69 0.98
CA THR A 213 9.28 24.77 1.43
C THR A 213 8.66 24.45 2.78
N GLY A 214 8.22 23.20 3.00
CA GLY A 214 7.71 22.75 4.29
C GLY A 214 8.76 22.84 5.40
N ALA A 215 9.98 22.42 5.13
CA ALA A 215 11.11 22.54 6.07
C ALA A 215 11.45 24.00 6.39
N ALA A 216 11.40 24.88 5.38
CA ALA A 216 11.65 26.31 5.57
C ALA A 216 10.56 26.96 6.44
N VAL A 217 9.27 26.63 6.23
CA VAL A 217 8.16 27.14 7.03
C VAL A 217 8.27 26.68 8.48
N VAL A 218 8.55 25.39 8.70
CA VAL A 218 8.75 24.85 10.05
C VAL A 218 9.96 25.51 10.71
N GLY A 219 11.08 25.66 10.00
CA GLY A 219 12.27 26.36 10.50
C GLY A 219 12.00 27.82 10.87
N PHE A 220 11.23 28.53 10.05
CA PHE A 220 10.81 29.90 10.32
C PHE A 220 9.94 30.01 11.58
N LEU A 221 8.95 29.13 11.73
CA LEU A 221 8.08 29.12 12.90
C LEU A 221 8.85 28.81 14.18
N PHE A 222 9.78 27.88 14.14
CA PHE A 222 10.68 27.60 15.28
C PHE A 222 11.59 28.79 15.60
N GLY A 223 12.22 29.38 14.59
CA GLY A 223 13.09 30.54 14.74
C GLY A 223 12.35 31.75 15.32
N PHE A 224 11.16 32.01 14.83
CA PHE A 224 10.30 33.10 15.31
C PHE A 224 9.85 32.89 16.75
N SER A 225 9.44 31.67 17.09
CA SER A 225 9.06 31.32 18.47
C SER A 225 10.23 31.50 19.44
N PHE A 226 11.43 31.09 19.03
CA PHE A 226 12.65 31.22 19.82
C PHE A 226 13.05 32.69 20.01
N TYR A 227 12.98 33.48 18.93
CA TYR A 227 13.22 34.92 19.01
C TYR A 227 12.24 35.60 19.98
N PHE A 228 10.98 35.24 19.93
CA PHE A 228 9.94 35.81 20.78
C PHE A 228 10.16 35.51 22.28
N ILE A 229 10.63 34.27 22.57
CA ILE A 229 10.97 33.88 23.95
C ILE A 229 12.17 34.68 24.46
N ILE A 230 13.23 34.84 23.66
CA ILE A 230 14.40 35.62 24.00
C ILE A 230 14.04 37.10 24.21
N TYR A 231 13.27 37.66 23.29
CA TYR A 231 12.80 39.04 23.36
C TYR A 231 12.01 39.31 24.64
N ARG A 232 11.05 38.47 25.00
CA ARG A 232 10.30 38.57 26.26
C ARG A 232 11.21 38.48 27.49
N ALA A 233 12.16 37.56 27.49
CA ALA A 233 13.10 37.41 28.58
C ALA A 233 13.98 38.66 28.79
N THR A 234 14.43 39.26 27.67
CA THR A 234 15.26 40.49 27.70
C THR A 234 14.45 41.71 28.14
N CYS A 235 13.21 41.85 27.65
CA CYS A 235 12.30 42.94 28.08
C CYS A 235 11.97 42.85 29.59
N LYS A 236 11.78 41.62 30.09
CA LYS A 236 11.50 41.41 31.52
C LYS A 236 12.72 41.75 32.39
N LYS A 237 13.94 41.43 31.93
CA LYS A 237 15.21 41.77 32.61
C LYS A 237 15.42 43.29 32.66
N ASN A 238 15.18 44.00 31.55
CA ASN A 238 15.33 45.46 31.48
C ASN A 238 14.30 46.21 32.36
N ARG A 239 13.07 45.68 32.52
CA ARG A 239 12.09 46.25 33.45
C ARG A 239 12.48 46.06 34.92
N ARG A 240 13.16 44.96 35.24
CA ARG A 240 13.63 44.68 36.61
C ARG A 240 14.79 45.58 37.00
N ASN A 241 15.76 45.78 36.11
CA ASN A 241 16.89 46.66 36.34
C ASN A 241 16.47 48.13 36.56
N ARG A 242 15.46 48.63 35.83
CA ARG A 242 14.92 49.98 36.05
C ARG A 242 14.15 50.19 37.35
N ARG A 243 13.74 49.10 38.04
CA ARG A 243 13.07 49.18 39.35
C ARG A 243 14.07 49.14 40.51
N GLU A 244 15.30 48.73 40.25
CA GLU A 244 16.38 48.66 41.23
C GLU A 244 17.24 49.95 41.24
N GLU A 245 17.03 50.86 40.28
CA GLU A 245 17.67 52.18 40.16
C GLU A 245 16.87 53.33 40.79
N PHE A 246 15.70 53.08 41.36
CA PHE A 246 14.90 54.02 42.13
C PHE A 246 14.65 53.52 43.56
#